data_7254d70ec1008d9df84bb433ace73b4b
#
_entry.id   7254d70ec1008d9df84bb433ace73b4b
#
_cell.length_a   1.000
_cell.length_b   1.000
_cell.length_c   1.000
_cell.angle_alpha   90.00
_cell.angle_beta   90.00
_cell.angle_gamma   90.00
#
_symmetry.space_group_name_H-M   'P 1'
#
loop_
_entity.id
_entity.type
_entity.pdbx_description
1 polymer ?
#
loop_
_entity_poly.entity_id
_entity_poly.type
_entity_poly.pdbx_seq_one_letter_code
_entity_poly.pdbx_strand_id
1 'polypeptide(L)'
;IGLIKEKLETVKANGFIFDGFPRTLAQADALGELLNAVGESLDAVVEMRVDDAALVARITARSTCGGCGEVYNDITKPIPADGVCTNCGKKDDFKRRADDNEESLKTRLMEYYKQTSPLIGYYYAKGHLSRVDGLGEIDTVKAEIKGVLDAA
;
A
#
# COMPACT_ATOMS: atom_id res chain seq x y z
N ILE A 1 14.31 6.89 -7.84
CA ILE A 1 14.33 6.64 -9.30
C ILE A 1 15.46 5.68 -9.67
N GLY A 2 16.73 5.91 -9.25
CA GLY A 2 17.86 5.04 -9.64
C GLY A 2 17.66 3.55 -9.37
N LEU A 3 17.17 3.18 -8.17
CA LEU A 3 16.86 1.79 -7.83
C LEU A 3 15.75 1.19 -8.70
N ILE A 4 14.75 2.00 -9.07
CA ILE A 4 13.65 1.54 -9.96
C ILE A 4 14.22 1.28 -11.35
N LYS A 5 15.03 2.19 -11.88
CA LYS A 5 15.71 2.01 -13.17
C LYS A 5 16.51 0.72 -13.19
N GLU A 6 17.36 0.50 -12.20
CA GLU A 6 18.15 -0.73 -12.06
C GLU A 6 17.26 -1.99 -12.07
N LYS A 7 16.14 -1.96 -11.35
CA LYS A 7 15.20 -3.09 -11.32
C LYS A 7 14.53 -3.32 -12.65
N LEU A 8 14.06 -2.28 -13.34
CA LEU A 8 13.47 -2.38 -14.66
C LEU A 8 14.46 -2.95 -15.70
N GLU A 9 15.74 -2.59 -15.61
CA GLU A 9 16.78 -3.06 -16.52
C GLU A 9 17.27 -4.48 -16.21
N THR A 10 17.26 -4.90 -14.95
CA THR A 10 17.91 -6.16 -14.51
C THR A 10 16.93 -7.30 -14.27
N VAL A 11 15.69 -7.01 -13.87
CA VAL A 11 14.70 -8.04 -13.54
C VAL A 11 13.86 -8.35 -14.76
N LYS A 12 13.93 -9.60 -15.24
CA LYS A 12 13.03 -10.11 -16.28
C LYS A 12 11.68 -10.45 -15.64
N ALA A 13 10.69 -9.60 -15.84
CA ALA A 13 9.32 -9.80 -15.36
C ALA A 13 8.34 -9.40 -16.45
N ASN A 14 7.11 -9.93 -16.37
CA ASN A 14 6.02 -9.56 -17.29
C ASN A 14 5.35 -8.24 -16.92
N GLY A 15 5.74 -7.64 -15.80
CA GLY A 15 5.24 -6.36 -15.32
C GLY A 15 5.78 -6.04 -13.92
N PHE A 16 5.53 -4.81 -13.47
CA PHE A 16 5.98 -4.31 -12.16
C PHE A 16 4.81 -3.64 -11.43
N ILE A 17 4.74 -3.86 -10.14
CA ILE A 17 3.83 -3.14 -9.24
C ILE A 17 4.67 -2.29 -8.31
N PHE A 18 4.40 -0.98 -8.29
CA PHE A 18 5.03 -0.03 -7.39
C PHE A 18 4.11 0.22 -6.19
N ASP A 19 4.48 -0.31 -5.04
CA ASP A 19 3.75 -0.08 -3.80
C ASP A 19 4.42 1.04 -2.99
N GLY A 20 3.61 2.07 -2.65
CA GLY A 20 4.07 3.24 -1.91
C GLY A 20 5.02 4.16 -2.67
N PHE A 21 5.03 4.12 -4.00
CA PHE A 21 5.77 5.01 -4.89
C PHE A 21 4.99 5.18 -6.20
N PRO A 22 4.93 6.40 -6.79
CA PRO A 22 5.44 7.69 -6.29
C PRO A 22 4.65 8.23 -5.10
N ARG A 23 5.25 9.14 -4.33
CA ARG A 23 4.59 9.84 -3.22
C ARG A 23 4.55 11.36 -3.39
N THR A 24 5.13 11.87 -4.47
CA THR A 24 5.13 13.30 -4.81
C THR A 24 4.99 13.50 -6.32
N LEU A 25 4.51 14.66 -6.75
CA LEU A 25 4.39 15.00 -8.18
C LEU A 25 5.73 14.89 -8.89
N ALA A 26 6.82 15.37 -8.29
CA ALA A 26 8.16 15.28 -8.86
C ALA A 26 8.60 13.81 -9.08
N GLN A 27 8.24 12.92 -8.17
CA GLN A 27 8.50 11.48 -8.35
C GLN A 27 7.64 10.88 -9.46
N ALA A 28 6.39 11.33 -9.61
CA ALA A 28 5.50 10.86 -10.68
C ALA A 28 6.00 11.29 -12.07
N ASP A 29 6.46 12.54 -12.20
CA ASP A 29 7.06 13.03 -13.45
C ASP A 29 8.33 12.24 -13.80
N ALA A 30 9.24 12.09 -12.83
CA ALA A 30 10.47 11.34 -13.02
C ALA A 30 10.25 9.84 -13.31
N LEU A 31 9.17 9.23 -12.77
CA LEU A 31 8.76 7.87 -13.13
C LEU A 31 8.28 7.82 -14.59
N GLY A 32 7.46 8.79 -15.02
CA GLY A 32 6.98 8.86 -16.40
C GLY A 32 8.13 8.99 -17.40
N GLU A 33 9.10 9.86 -17.11
CA GLU A 33 10.31 10.03 -17.94
C GLU A 33 11.14 8.74 -17.99
N LEU A 34 11.30 8.05 -16.84
CA LEU A 34 12.03 6.80 -16.79
C LEU A 34 11.35 5.69 -17.61
N LEU A 35 10.03 5.50 -17.44
CA LEU A 35 9.28 4.48 -18.20
C LEU A 35 9.40 4.75 -19.70
N ASN A 36 9.19 5.97 -20.15
CA ASN A 36 9.38 6.35 -21.55
C ASN A 36 10.80 6.05 -22.06
N ALA A 37 11.83 6.31 -21.25
CA ALA A 37 13.23 6.07 -21.63
C ALA A 37 13.58 4.57 -21.80
N VAL A 38 12.88 3.69 -21.07
CA VAL A 38 13.08 2.23 -21.19
C VAL A 38 12.06 1.57 -22.13
N GLY A 39 11.18 2.35 -22.77
CA GLY A 39 10.19 1.85 -23.72
C GLY A 39 8.96 1.20 -23.06
N GLU A 40 8.71 1.51 -21.79
CA GLU A 40 7.58 1.02 -21.01
C GLU A 40 6.53 2.11 -20.80
N SER A 41 5.34 1.71 -20.40
CA SER A 41 4.23 2.61 -20.06
C SER A 41 3.64 2.27 -18.70
N LEU A 42 2.88 3.21 -18.15
CA LEU A 42 2.09 3.00 -16.95
C LEU A 42 0.69 2.55 -17.39
N ASP A 43 0.33 1.31 -17.04
CA ASP A 43 -0.96 0.74 -17.44
C ASP A 43 -2.08 1.24 -16.52
N ALA A 44 -1.91 1.16 -15.20
CA ALA A 44 -2.91 1.56 -14.24
C ALA A 44 -2.31 2.18 -12.97
N VAL A 45 -3.07 3.06 -12.34
CA VAL A 45 -2.85 3.55 -10.97
C VAL A 45 -4.07 3.23 -10.13
N VAL A 46 -3.88 2.49 -9.05
CA VAL A 46 -4.96 2.09 -8.16
C VAL A 46 -4.92 2.93 -6.89
N GLU A 47 -5.93 3.78 -6.69
CA GLU A 47 -6.18 4.47 -5.44
C GLU A 47 -7.00 3.57 -4.51
N MET A 48 -6.41 3.15 -3.40
CA MET A 48 -7.15 2.48 -2.32
C MET A 48 -7.77 3.56 -1.42
N ARG A 49 -9.07 3.78 -1.55
CA ARG A 49 -9.79 4.78 -0.75
C ARG A 49 -10.05 4.26 0.65
N VAL A 50 -9.70 5.04 1.64
CA VAL A 50 -9.88 4.71 3.06
C VAL A 50 -10.33 5.95 3.81
N ASP A 51 -11.33 5.82 4.68
CA ASP A 51 -11.69 6.87 5.63
C ASP A 51 -10.59 7.03 6.70
N ASP A 52 -10.22 8.26 7.02
CA ASP A 52 -9.09 8.55 7.92
C ASP A 52 -9.31 8.00 9.33
N ALA A 53 -10.53 8.12 9.88
CA ALA A 53 -10.84 7.63 11.22
C ALA A 53 -10.79 6.10 11.26
N ALA A 54 -11.33 5.44 10.23
CA ALA A 54 -11.25 3.99 10.08
C ALA A 54 -9.80 3.50 9.89
N LEU A 55 -8.98 4.26 9.14
CA LEU A 55 -7.56 3.97 8.96
C LEU A 55 -6.80 4.06 10.29
N VAL A 56 -7.02 5.12 11.06
CA VAL A 56 -6.40 5.30 12.38
C VAL A 56 -6.78 4.14 13.29
N ALA A 57 -8.07 3.82 13.42
CA ALA A 57 -8.55 2.70 14.23
C ALA A 57 -7.92 1.36 13.79
N ARG A 58 -7.82 1.11 12.49
CA ARG A 58 -7.22 -0.11 11.94
C ARG A 58 -5.73 -0.21 12.23
N ILE A 59 -4.97 0.88 12.08
CA ILE A 59 -3.51 0.86 12.29
C ILE A 59 -3.17 0.76 13.78
N THR A 60 -3.87 1.48 14.65
CA THR A 60 -3.63 1.42 16.10
C THR A 60 -3.99 0.07 16.72
N ALA A 61 -4.90 -0.69 16.10
CA ALA A 61 -5.28 -2.05 16.50
C ALA A 61 -4.33 -3.14 15.96
N ARG A 62 -3.28 -2.78 15.19
CA ARG A 62 -2.40 -3.74 14.53
C ARG A 62 -1.35 -4.31 15.49
N SER A 63 -1.11 -5.61 15.36
CA SER A 63 0.01 -6.32 15.99
C SER A 63 0.69 -7.25 14.97
N THR A 64 1.97 -7.52 15.15
CA THR A 64 2.75 -8.34 14.24
C THR A 64 3.45 -9.45 15.01
N CYS A 65 3.37 -10.69 14.54
CA CYS A 65 4.12 -11.79 15.10
C CYS A 65 5.63 -11.58 14.91
N GLY A 66 6.37 -11.59 16.01
CA GLY A 66 7.84 -11.43 15.97
C GLY A 66 8.58 -12.64 15.39
N GLY A 67 7.88 -13.78 15.17
CA GLY A 67 8.47 -14.98 14.57
C GLY A 67 8.43 -14.98 13.05
N CYS A 68 7.29 -14.64 12.45
CA CYS A 68 7.08 -14.78 11.01
C CYS A 68 6.57 -13.51 10.31
N GLY A 69 6.29 -12.44 11.06
CA GLY A 69 5.75 -11.21 10.50
C GLY A 69 4.25 -11.24 10.20
N GLU A 70 3.53 -12.31 10.54
CA GLU A 70 2.07 -12.38 10.38
C GLU A 70 1.39 -11.23 11.09
N VAL A 71 0.44 -10.58 10.39
CA VAL A 71 -0.25 -9.40 10.89
C VAL A 71 -1.59 -9.80 11.53
N TYR A 72 -1.81 -9.31 12.72
CA TYR A 72 -3.05 -9.41 13.49
C TYR A 72 -3.65 -8.03 13.70
N ASN A 73 -4.94 -7.99 14.00
CA ASN A 73 -5.66 -6.76 14.24
C ASN A 73 -6.77 -7.03 15.25
N ASP A 74 -6.85 -6.26 16.31
CA ASP A 74 -7.82 -6.48 17.40
C ASP A 74 -9.28 -6.44 16.92
N ILE A 75 -9.56 -5.78 15.76
CA ILE A 75 -10.90 -5.59 15.20
C ILE A 75 -11.25 -6.69 14.19
N THR A 76 -10.33 -6.96 13.24
CA THR A 76 -10.63 -7.80 12.07
C THR A 76 -10.01 -9.19 12.10
N LYS A 77 -8.88 -9.36 12.82
CA LYS A 77 -8.15 -10.62 12.95
C LYS A 77 -7.45 -10.66 14.31
N PRO A 78 -8.17 -10.87 15.42
CA PRO A 78 -7.55 -10.83 16.75
C PRO A 78 -6.50 -11.93 16.92
N ILE A 79 -5.53 -11.67 17.81
CA ILE A 79 -4.60 -12.70 18.26
C ILE A 79 -5.40 -13.82 18.91
N PRO A 80 -5.13 -15.12 18.59
CA PRO A 80 -5.83 -16.23 19.22
C PRO A 80 -5.74 -16.19 20.76
N ALA A 81 -6.79 -16.64 21.45
CA ALA A 81 -6.89 -16.58 22.91
C ALA A 81 -5.80 -17.37 23.63
N ASP A 82 -5.22 -18.37 22.98
CA ASP A 82 -4.09 -19.17 23.48
C ASP A 82 -2.72 -18.49 23.28
N GLY A 83 -2.70 -17.30 22.64
CA GLY A 83 -1.48 -16.56 22.33
C GLY A 83 -0.59 -17.21 21.28
N VAL A 84 -1.11 -18.15 20.47
CA VAL A 84 -0.32 -18.88 19.48
C VAL A 84 -0.53 -18.30 18.07
N CYS A 85 0.55 -17.95 17.40
CA CYS A 85 0.49 -17.48 16.02
C CYS A 85 -0.03 -18.58 15.08
N THR A 86 -1.10 -18.31 14.35
CA THR A 86 -1.74 -19.27 13.43
C THR A 86 -0.87 -19.67 12.25
N ASN A 87 0.15 -18.84 11.91
CA ASN A 87 1.02 -19.09 10.77
C ASN A 87 2.29 -19.88 11.16
N CYS A 88 2.97 -19.55 12.27
CA CYS A 88 4.24 -20.17 12.63
C CYS A 88 4.25 -20.90 13.96
N GLY A 89 3.14 -20.90 14.72
CA GLY A 89 3.04 -21.56 16.01
C GLY A 89 3.79 -20.88 17.16
N LYS A 90 4.44 -19.73 16.93
CA LYS A 90 5.15 -19.02 18.01
C LYS A 90 4.15 -18.44 19.01
N LYS A 91 4.46 -18.61 20.30
CA LYS A 91 3.58 -18.20 21.39
C LYS A 91 4.03 -16.87 21.99
N ASP A 92 3.06 -16.01 22.34
CA ASP A 92 3.21 -14.77 23.10
C ASP A 92 4.31 -13.80 22.58
N ASP A 93 4.57 -13.80 21.27
CA ASP A 93 5.53 -12.88 20.61
C ASP A 93 4.81 -12.02 19.58
N PHE A 94 3.97 -11.10 20.06
CA PHE A 94 3.26 -10.13 19.23
C PHE A 94 3.69 -8.72 19.61
N LYS A 95 4.05 -7.93 18.59
CA LYS A 95 4.61 -6.59 18.77
C LYS A 95 3.76 -5.55 18.05
N ARG A 96 3.50 -4.44 18.72
CA ARG A 96 2.98 -3.22 18.08
C ARG A 96 4.16 -2.34 17.68
N ARG A 97 4.07 -1.68 16.54
CA ARG A 97 5.08 -0.71 16.13
C ARG A 97 4.96 0.55 17.01
N ALA A 98 6.10 1.16 17.31
CA ALA A 98 6.12 2.39 18.12
C ALA A 98 5.42 3.58 17.43
N ASP A 99 5.36 3.57 16.09
CA ASP A 99 4.71 4.58 15.26
C ASP A 99 3.22 4.26 14.94
N ASP A 100 2.69 3.13 15.41
CA ASP A 100 1.25 2.79 15.28
C ASP A 100 0.43 3.43 16.42
N ASN A 101 0.55 4.74 16.57
CA ASN A 101 -0.22 5.55 17.51
C ASN A 101 -0.90 6.74 16.81
N GLU A 102 -1.93 7.29 17.45
CA GLU A 102 -2.78 8.32 16.84
C GLU A 102 -2.01 9.59 16.45
N GLU A 103 -1.05 10.04 17.26
CA GLU A 103 -0.27 11.25 17.00
C GLU A 103 0.64 11.07 15.78
N SER A 104 1.39 9.96 15.71
CA SER A 104 2.22 9.62 14.56
C SER A 104 1.39 9.47 13.29
N LEU A 105 0.19 8.89 13.40
CA LEU A 105 -0.71 8.73 12.25
C LEU A 105 -1.28 10.06 11.77
N LYS A 106 -1.65 10.97 12.65
CA LYS A 106 -2.06 12.33 12.26
C LYS A 106 -0.96 13.05 11.47
N THR A 107 0.28 12.96 11.94
CA THR A 107 1.44 13.53 11.23
C THR A 107 1.60 12.91 9.83
N ARG A 108 1.49 11.59 9.72
CA ARG A 108 1.58 10.88 8.44
C ARG A 108 0.44 11.24 7.49
N LEU A 109 -0.79 11.39 7.98
CA LEU A 109 -1.93 11.85 7.20
C LEU A 109 -1.73 13.28 6.68
N MET A 110 -1.21 14.19 7.50
CA MET A 110 -0.88 15.54 7.05
C MET A 110 0.14 15.54 5.90
N GLU A 111 1.20 14.74 6.00
CA GLU A 111 2.17 14.60 4.91
C GLU A 111 1.55 13.95 3.66
N TYR A 112 0.68 12.97 3.83
CA TYR A 112 -0.07 12.37 2.73
C TYR A 112 -0.90 13.43 1.99
N TYR A 113 -1.71 14.22 2.70
CA TYR A 113 -2.54 15.25 2.08
C TYR A 113 -1.73 16.34 1.41
N LYS A 114 -0.60 16.71 1.99
CA LYS A 114 0.29 17.73 1.45
C LYS A 114 1.03 17.29 0.20
N GLN A 115 1.52 16.06 0.16
CA GLN A 115 2.46 15.62 -0.87
C GLN A 115 1.92 14.53 -1.80
N THR A 116 1.14 13.59 -1.27
CA THR A 116 0.74 12.38 -2.01
C THR A 116 -0.65 12.51 -2.62
N SER A 117 -1.62 13.09 -1.90
CA SER A 117 -2.98 13.22 -2.42
C SER A 117 -3.08 14.02 -3.74
N PRO A 118 -2.21 14.99 -4.05
CA PRO A 118 -2.19 15.64 -5.37
C PRO A 118 -1.98 14.68 -6.55
N LEU A 119 -1.37 13.51 -6.31
CA LEU A 119 -1.21 12.47 -7.35
C LEU A 119 -2.54 11.92 -7.85
N ILE A 120 -3.58 11.95 -7.03
CA ILE A 120 -4.92 11.53 -7.41
C ILE A 120 -5.42 12.36 -8.60
N GLY A 121 -5.34 13.69 -8.49
CA GLY A 121 -5.69 14.59 -9.59
C GLY A 121 -4.78 14.45 -10.81
N TYR A 122 -3.48 14.30 -10.57
CA TYR A 122 -2.48 14.12 -11.62
C TYR A 122 -2.76 12.89 -12.48
N TYR A 123 -2.97 11.71 -11.88
CA TYR A 123 -3.24 10.49 -12.62
C TYR A 123 -4.68 10.41 -13.14
N TYR A 124 -5.64 11.04 -12.46
CA TYR A 124 -7.00 11.20 -12.99
C TYR A 124 -7.00 11.97 -14.31
N ALA A 125 -6.30 13.09 -14.36
CA ALA A 125 -6.20 13.90 -15.59
C ALA A 125 -5.50 13.17 -16.74
N LYS A 126 -4.65 12.20 -16.44
CA LYS A 126 -3.98 11.35 -17.45
C LYS A 126 -4.81 10.11 -17.84
N GLY A 127 -5.96 9.87 -17.22
CA GLY A 127 -6.81 8.72 -17.53
C GLY A 127 -6.33 7.38 -16.97
N HIS A 128 -5.32 7.38 -16.08
CA HIS A 128 -4.74 6.15 -15.52
C HIS A 128 -5.33 5.75 -14.17
N LEU A 129 -6.16 6.60 -13.53
CA LEU A 129 -6.61 6.38 -12.16
C LEU A 129 -7.85 5.49 -12.07
N SER A 130 -7.72 4.38 -11.37
CA SER A 130 -8.83 3.55 -10.89
C SER A 130 -8.93 3.59 -9.37
N ARG A 131 -10.13 3.36 -8.82
CA ARG A 131 -10.39 3.46 -7.39
C ARG A 131 -10.99 2.18 -6.87
N VAL A 132 -10.51 1.73 -5.69
CA VAL A 132 -11.04 0.57 -4.97
C VAL A 132 -11.31 0.95 -3.52
N ASP A 133 -12.24 0.25 -2.87
CA ASP A 133 -12.52 0.43 -1.44
C ASP A 133 -11.47 -0.30 -0.59
N GLY A 134 -10.53 0.45 -0.03
CA GLY A 134 -9.47 -0.12 0.82
C GLY A 134 -9.92 -0.63 2.19
N LEU A 135 -11.19 -0.41 2.57
CA LEU A 135 -11.80 -0.92 3.82
C LEU A 135 -12.61 -2.21 3.61
N GLY A 136 -12.83 -2.60 2.36
CA GLY A 136 -13.54 -3.85 2.04
C GLY A 136 -12.85 -5.10 2.57
N GLU A 137 -13.55 -6.23 2.51
CA GLU A 137 -12.99 -7.55 2.80
C GLU A 137 -11.81 -7.84 1.86
N ILE A 138 -10.78 -8.53 2.37
CA ILE A 138 -9.50 -8.75 1.66
C ILE A 138 -9.71 -9.36 0.27
N ASP A 139 -10.58 -10.38 0.18
CA ASP A 139 -10.83 -11.05 -1.11
C ASP A 139 -11.60 -10.16 -2.08
N THR A 140 -12.49 -9.29 -1.60
CA THR A 140 -13.20 -8.30 -2.42
C THR A 140 -12.23 -7.27 -2.97
N VAL A 141 -11.42 -6.65 -2.13
CA VAL A 141 -10.39 -5.69 -2.55
C VAL A 141 -9.42 -6.30 -3.56
N LYS A 142 -8.99 -7.54 -3.32
CA LYS A 142 -8.13 -8.28 -4.25
C LYS A 142 -8.80 -8.49 -5.62
N ALA A 143 -10.09 -8.83 -5.63
CA ALA A 143 -10.86 -9.02 -6.87
C ALA A 143 -11.02 -7.70 -7.63
N GLU A 144 -11.29 -6.59 -6.93
CA GLU A 144 -11.39 -5.25 -7.54
C GLU A 144 -10.06 -4.82 -8.16
N ILE A 145 -8.93 -4.96 -7.43
CA ILE A 145 -7.59 -4.66 -7.97
C ILE A 145 -7.30 -5.52 -9.20
N LYS A 146 -7.60 -6.83 -9.12
CA LYS A 146 -7.43 -7.73 -10.27
C LYS A 146 -8.26 -7.27 -11.46
N GLY A 147 -9.51 -6.87 -11.25
CA GLY A 147 -10.38 -6.36 -12.32
C GLY A 147 -9.82 -5.11 -12.99
N VAL A 148 -9.18 -4.21 -12.23
CA VAL A 148 -8.48 -3.05 -12.80
C VAL A 148 -7.30 -3.47 -13.66
N LEU A 149 -6.48 -4.41 -13.18
CA LEU A 149 -5.30 -4.88 -13.91
C LEU A 149 -5.65 -5.69 -15.17
N ASP A 150 -6.76 -6.45 -15.14
CA ASP A 150 -7.23 -7.22 -16.30
C ASP A 150 -7.84 -6.31 -17.40
N ALA A 151 -8.21 -5.08 -17.05
CA ALA A 151 -8.82 -4.10 -17.96
C ALA A 151 -7.82 -3.07 -18.52
N ALA A 152 -6.61 -3.03 -18.01
CA ALA A 152 -5.53 -2.14 -18.42
C ALA A 152 -4.69 -2.77 -19.53
#